data_9805b3b61f803e871be95f0029e0e926
#
_entry.id   9805b3b61f803e871be95f0029e0e926
#
_cell.length_a   1.000
_cell.length_b   1.000
_cell.length_c   1.000
_cell.angle_alpha   90.00
_cell.angle_beta   90.00
_cell.angle_gamma   90.00
#
_symmetry.space_group_name_H-M   'P 1'
#
loop_
_entity.id
_entity.type
_entity.pdbx_description
1 polymer ?
#
loop_
_entity_poly.entity_id
_entity_poly.type
_entity_poly.pdbx_seq_one_letter_code
_entity_poly.pdbx_strand_id
1 'polypeptide(L)'
;LNFLTEPLPESKRKKLLKLVASNLNRSHGIVCISEFVRHDLEQHRDLFQISEETPITVVHNGIFLPEEGQISGITRDPIVPNAPYLLALGVLYEKKQQHLLVPALCHLPEELHLVLIYSEAKSEYLSKIQRMIQQYRLEDRVHLLCAVSDVEKASLLQHCRALLQPSIAEGFGLPVVEAMALGKPIFLRPATSLPEVGGDVAYYFDEVSPEAIAGTILSGLSAYDMSPSQTEALRARARLFDYRRMAQGYLQFYHEILPI
;
A
#
# COMPACT_ATOMS: atom_id res chain seq x y z
N LEU A 1 9.58 9.88 6.04
CA LEU A 1 10.64 10.57 5.25
C LEU A 1 11.65 9.57 4.67
N ASN A 2 11.17 8.68 3.82
CA ASN A 2 11.94 7.55 3.27
C ASN A 2 13.30 7.90 2.68
N PHE A 3 13.45 9.13 2.14
CA PHE A 3 14.73 9.56 1.55
C PHE A 3 15.86 9.75 2.59
N LEU A 4 15.55 9.76 3.89
CA LEU A 4 16.57 9.80 4.95
C LEU A 4 17.26 8.44 5.09
N THR A 5 16.54 7.36 4.88
CA THR A 5 16.99 5.98 5.04
C THR A 5 17.31 5.28 3.71
N GLU A 6 16.82 5.80 2.58
CA GLU A 6 17.11 5.25 1.25
C GLU A 6 18.60 5.44 0.88
N PRO A 7 19.24 4.48 0.18
CA PRO A 7 20.60 4.61 -0.33
C PRO A 7 20.62 5.60 -1.49
N LEU A 8 20.65 6.91 -1.17
CA LEU A 8 20.79 7.99 -2.13
C LEU A 8 22.19 8.57 -2.10
N PRO A 9 22.74 9.04 -3.24
CA PRO A 9 23.95 9.83 -3.25
C PRO A 9 23.85 11.02 -2.29
N GLU A 10 24.90 11.30 -1.54
CA GLU A 10 24.90 12.33 -0.50
C GLU A 10 24.47 13.71 -1.02
N SER A 11 24.91 14.07 -2.24
CA SER A 11 24.53 15.31 -2.91
C SER A 11 23.00 15.38 -3.16
N LYS A 12 22.38 14.28 -3.58
CA LYS A 12 20.93 14.19 -3.81
C LYS A 12 20.16 14.25 -2.49
N ARG A 13 20.66 13.57 -1.46
CA ARG A 13 20.09 13.62 -0.10
C ARG A 13 20.12 15.05 0.46
N LYS A 14 21.25 15.72 0.39
CA LYS A 14 21.39 17.13 0.82
C LYS A 14 20.43 18.07 0.07
N LYS A 15 20.26 17.88 -1.25
CA LYS A 15 19.33 18.69 -2.05
C LYS A 15 17.87 18.46 -1.62
N LEU A 16 17.48 17.21 -1.39
CA LEU A 16 16.12 16.87 -0.92
C LEU A 16 15.88 17.41 0.49
N LEU A 17 16.84 17.27 1.41
CA LEU A 17 16.74 17.84 2.75
C LEU A 17 16.51 19.35 2.71
N LYS A 18 17.32 20.08 1.95
CA LYS A 18 17.13 21.53 1.81
C LYS A 18 15.76 21.92 1.23
N LEU A 19 15.31 21.17 0.23
CA LEU A 19 13.99 21.42 -0.38
C LEU A 19 12.85 21.19 0.62
N VAL A 20 12.87 20.06 1.32
CA VAL A 20 11.85 19.71 2.31
C VAL A 20 11.88 20.68 3.49
N ALA A 21 13.06 20.95 4.06
CA ALA A 21 13.23 21.91 5.16
C ALA A 21 12.73 23.31 4.78
N SER A 22 13.07 23.80 3.57
CA SER A 22 12.63 25.11 3.10
C SER A 22 11.10 25.22 2.98
N ASN A 23 10.43 24.15 2.57
CA ASN A 23 8.98 24.12 2.47
C ASN A 23 8.32 24.04 3.85
N LEU A 24 8.80 23.14 4.70
CA LEU A 24 8.23 22.92 6.03
C LEU A 24 8.41 24.13 6.96
N ASN A 25 9.60 24.75 6.96
CA ASN A 25 9.90 25.93 7.78
C ASN A 25 9.06 27.18 7.42
N ARG A 26 8.54 27.24 6.19
CA ARG A 26 7.70 28.36 5.72
C ARG A 26 6.21 28.08 5.83
N SER A 27 5.82 26.90 6.32
CA SER A 27 4.43 26.50 6.44
C SER A 27 3.85 27.01 7.75
N HIS A 28 2.62 27.54 7.73
CA HIS A 28 1.87 27.94 8.92
C HIS A 28 1.31 26.74 9.70
N GLY A 29 1.30 25.56 9.04
CA GLY A 29 0.91 24.29 9.63
C GLY A 29 1.23 23.15 8.69
N ILE A 30 1.32 21.94 9.20
CA ILE A 30 1.72 20.75 8.45
C ILE A 30 0.66 19.67 8.64
N VAL A 31 0.21 19.09 7.53
CA VAL A 31 -0.67 17.93 7.52
C VAL A 31 0.13 16.69 7.15
N CYS A 32 0.13 15.69 8.04
CA CYS A 32 0.69 14.36 7.79
C CYS A 32 -0.42 13.41 7.37
N ILE A 33 -0.11 12.50 6.45
CA ILE A 33 -1.09 11.57 5.89
C ILE A 33 -1.30 10.31 6.75
N SER A 34 -0.49 10.12 7.80
CA SER A 34 -0.58 9.04 8.78
C SER A 34 0.08 9.45 10.10
N GLU A 35 -0.28 8.77 11.18
CA GLU A 35 0.39 8.94 12.49
C GLU A 35 1.87 8.56 12.42
N PHE A 36 2.18 7.52 11.64
CA PHE A 36 3.56 7.15 11.38
C PHE A 36 4.36 8.31 10.77
N VAL A 37 3.81 8.98 9.73
CA VAL A 37 4.49 10.13 9.08
C VAL A 37 4.58 11.32 10.04
N ARG A 38 3.57 11.55 10.87
CA ARG A 38 3.62 12.59 11.90
C ARG A 38 4.74 12.33 12.89
N HIS A 39 4.79 11.12 13.44
CA HIS A 39 5.81 10.72 14.41
C HIS A 39 7.24 10.83 13.82
N ASP A 40 7.43 10.33 12.60
CA ASP A 40 8.71 10.44 11.88
C ASP A 40 9.11 11.90 11.64
N LEU A 41 8.16 12.78 11.32
CA LEU A 41 8.41 14.21 11.14
C LEU A 41 8.75 14.89 12.46
N GLU A 42 8.03 14.60 13.54
CA GLU A 42 8.27 15.15 14.87
C GLU A 42 9.65 14.76 15.41
N GLN A 43 10.09 13.54 15.19
CA GLN A 43 11.46 13.10 15.56
C GLN A 43 12.56 13.85 14.79
N HIS A 44 12.23 14.45 13.66
CA HIS A 44 13.19 15.16 12.80
C HIS A 44 12.92 16.67 12.70
N ARG A 45 12.17 17.26 13.68
CA ARG A 45 11.87 18.72 13.69
C ARG A 45 13.12 19.57 13.52
N ASP A 46 14.17 19.29 14.30
CA ASP A 46 15.44 20.01 14.25
C ASP A 46 16.10 19.91 12.87
N LEU A 47 16.11 18.71 12.28
CA LEU A 47 16.69 18.47 10.96
C LEU A 47 16.02 19.30 9.87
N PHE A 48 14.71 19.49 9.98
CA PHE A 48 13.91 20.28 9.04
C PHE A 48 13.70 21.73 9.47
N GLN A 49 14.24 22.13 10.62
CA GLN A 49 14.10 23.48 11.19
C GLN A 49 12.63 23.89 11.36
N ILE A 50 11.75 22.96 11.76
CA ILE A 50 10.34 23.22 12.01
C ILE A 50 10.19 23.84 13.38
N SER A 51 9.59 25.05 13.46
CA SER A 51 9.31 25.70 14.73
C SER A 51 8.45 24.82 15.64
N GLU A 52 8.71 24.88 16.97
CA GLU A 52 7.87 24.21 17.97
C GLU A 52 6.42 24.72 17.93
N GLU A 53 6.21 25.96 17.51
CA GLU A 53 4.89 26.58 17.39
C GLU A 53 4.14 26.13 16.11
N THR A 54 4.82 25.50 15.13
CA THR A 54 4.17 25.04 13.91
C THR A 54 3.28 23.84 14.21
N PRO A 55 1.94 23.97 14.06
CA PRO A 55 1.02 22.88 14.33
C PRO A 55 1.22 21.75 13.29
N ILE A 56 1.24 20.50 13.78
CA ILE A 56 1.29 19.32 12.95
C ILE A 56 0.07 18.46 13.28
N THR A 57 -0.74 18.18 12.27
CA THR A 57 -1.92 17.34 12.41
C THR A 57 -1.88 16.14 11.48
N VAL A 58 -2.70 15.13 11.74
CA VAL A 58 -2.90 13.99 10.85
C VAL A 58 -4.24 14.11 10.17
N VAL A 59 -4.22 14.07 8.85
CA VAL A 59 -5.40 13.87 8.02
C VAL A 59 -5.11 12.70 7.09
N HIS A 60 -5.70 11.55 7.41
CA HIS A 60 -5.52 10.35 6.60
C HIS A 60 -5.94 10.58 5.15
N ASN A 61 -5.18 10.01 4.21
CA ASN A 61 -5.59 9.98 2.82
C ASN A 61 -6.94 9.27 2.68
N GLY A 62 -7.80 9.80 1.82
CA GLY A 62 -9.10 9.24 1.51
C GLY A 62 -9.19 8.75 0.07
N ILE A 63 -10.06 7.77 -0.14
CA ILE A 63 -10.47 7.29 -1.46
C ILE A 63 -11.95 7.56 -1.71
N PHE A 64 -12.35 7.57 -2.96
CA PHE A 64 -13.76 7.47 -3.33
C PHE A 64 -14.22 6.03 -3.08
N LEU A 65 -15.07 5.85 -2.07
CA LEU A 65 -15.62 4.55 -1.78
C LEU A 65 -16.66 4.17 -2.84
N PRO A 66 -16.59 2.97 -3.41
CA PRO A 66 -17.63 2.51 -4.35
C PRO A 66 -18.95 2.34 -3.62
N GLU A 67 -20.03 2.76 -4.25
CA GLU A 67 -21.39 2.44 -3.78
C GLU A 67 -21.66 0.94 -3.95
N GLU A 68 -22.54 0.36 -3.12
CA GLU A 68 -22.80 -1.09 -3.14
C GLU A 68 -23.21 -1.62 -4.52
N GLY A 69 -24.00 -0.86 -5.27
CA GLY A 69 -24.38 -1.20 -6.65
C GLY A 69 -23.24 -1.11 -7.66
N GLN A 70 -22.23 -0.32 -7.40
CA GLN A 70 -21.07 -0.15 -8.29
C GLN A 70 -20.07 -1.31 -8.16
N ILE A 71 -19.95 -1.90 -6.98
CA ILE A 71 -19.04 -3.05 -6.74
C ILE A 71 -19.44 -4.23 -7.63
N SER A 72 -20.72 -4.54 -7.72
CA SER A 72 -21.23 -5.64 -8.56
C SER A 72 -21.22 -5.34 -10.06
N GLY A 73 -21.07 -4.08 -10.44
CA GLY A 73 -21.03 -3.61 -11.82
C GLY A 73 -19.65 -3.62 -12.48
N ILE A 74 -18.58 -3.91 -11.73
CA ILE A 74 -17.22 -3.98 -12.30
C ILE A 74 -17.13 -5.26 -13.15
N THR A 75 -17.13 -5.08 -14.46
CA THR A 75 -17.01 -6.20 -15.41
C THR A 75 -15.59 -6.78 -15.39
N ARG A 76 -15.49 -8.08 -15.65
CA ARG A 76 -14.19 -8.75 -15.76
C ARG A 76 -13.49 -8.30 -17.04
N ASP A 77 -12.37 -7.63 -16.90
CA ASP A 77 -11.52 -7.22 -18.03
C ASP A 77 -10.73 -8.43 -18.57
N PRO A 78 -10.48 -8.54 -19.88
CA PRO A 78 -9.66 -9.60 -20.47
C PRO A 78 -8.23 -9.71 -19.90
N ILE A 79 -7.68 -8.64 -19.32
CA ILE A 79 -6.37 -8.66 -18.66
C ILE A 79 -6.37 -9.51 -17.37
N VAL A 80 -7.56 -9.79 -16.80
CA VAL A 80 -7.69 -10.57 -15.58
C VAL A 80 -7.42 -12.05 -15.87
N PRO A 81 -6.46 -12.71 -15.21
CA PRO A 81 -6.19 -14.12 -15.38
C PRO A 81 -7.44 -14.98 -15.15
N ASN A 82 -7.62 -16.05 -15.93
CA ASN A 82 -8.71 -17.00 -15.70
C ASN A 82 -8.53 -17.80 -14.40
N ALA A 83 -7.28 -18.02 -13.97
CA ALA A 83 -6.96 -18.68 -12.70
C ALA A 83 -7.21 -17.73 -11.50
N PRO A 84 -7.46 -18.24 -10.29
CA PRO A 84 -7.46 -17.44 -9.07
C PRO A 84 -6.07 -16.83 -8.84
N TYR A 85 -6.03 -15.59 -8.36
CA TYR A 85 -4.75 -14.90 -8.21
C TYR A 85 -4.69 -13.99 -6.99
N LEU A 86 -3.47 -13.83 -6.50
CA LEU A 86 -3.06 -12.83 -5.51
C LEU A 86 -2.57 -11.59 -6.26
N LEU A 87 -2.82 -10.42 -5.72
CA LEU A 87 -2.50 -9.15 -6.36
C LEU A 87 -1.53 -8.34 -5.51
N ALA A 88 -0.49 -7.80 -6.12
CA ALA A 88 0.32 -6.75 -5.51
C ALA A 88 0.48 -5.58 -6.49
N LEU A 89 0.38 -4.34 -6.00
CA LEU A 89 0.49 -3.17 -6.85
C LEU A 89 1.39 -2.09 -6.25
N GLY A 90 1.99 -1.33 -7.16
CA GLY A 90 2.86 -0.23 -6.84
C GLY A 90 4.10 -0.19 -7.73
N VAL A 91 4.98 0.79 -7.50
CA VAL A 91 6.26 0.85 -8.22
C VAL A 91 7.14 -0.36 -7.87
N LEU A 92 7.90 -0.86 -8.83
CA LEU A 92 8.86 -1.94 -8.58
C LEU A 92 10.20 -1.38 -8.08
N TYR A 93 10.26 -1.14 -6.78
CA TYR A 93 11.45 -0.65 -6.07
C TYR A 93 11.75 -1.54 -4.85
N GLU A 94 13.01 -1.60 -4.41
CA GLU A 94 13.43 -2.45 -3.29
C GLU A 94 12.57 -2.29 -2.03
N LYS A 95 12.13 -1.07 -1.72
CA LYS A 95 11.27 -0.82 -0.55
C LYS A 95 9.89 -1.48 -0.60
N LYS A 96 9.43 -1.85 -1.80
CA LYS A 96 8.13 -2.52 -1.99
C LYS A 96 8.19 -4.03 -1.79
N GLN A 97 9.39 -4.62 -1.83
CA GLN A 97 9.68 -6.01 -1.48
C GLN A 97 8.82 -7.07 -2.22
N GLN A 98 8.24 -6.72 -3.39
CA GLN A 98 7.40 -7.67 -4.17
C GLN A 98 8.16 -8.95 -4.58
N HIS A 99 9.49 -8.87 -4.69
CA HIS A 99 10.33 -10.02 -5.00
C HIS A 99 10.20 -11.17 -4.00
N LEU A 100 9.80 -10.88 -2.74
CA LEU A 100 9.57 -11.90 -1.71
C LEU A 100 8.36 -12.80 -2.04
N LEU A 101 7.41 -12.29 -2.81
CA LEU A 101 6.19 -13.02 -3.16
C LEU A 101 6.45 -14.11 -4.21
N VAL A 102 7.50 -13.94 -5.03
CA VAL A 102 7.81 -14.89 -6.11
C VAL A 102 8.17 -16.27 -5.55
N PRO A 103 9.18 -16.43 -4.67
CA PRO A 103 9.48 -17.75 -4.11
C PRO A 103 8.37 -18.26 -3.18
N ALA A 104 7.62 -17.39 -2.51
CA ALA A 104 6.48 -17.80 -1.68
C ALA A 104 5.40 -18.53 -2.51
N LEU A 105 5.24 -18.17 -3.79
CA LEU A 105 4.29 -18.83 -4.69
C LEU A 105 4.59 -20.33 -4.91
N CYS A 106 5.84 -20.78 -4.73
CA CYS A 106 6.19 -22.20 -4.80
C CYS A 106 5.57 -23.05 -3.66
N HIS A 107 5.17 -22.41 -2.56
CA HIS A 107 4.56 -23.05 -1.39
C HIS A 107 3.03 -22.87 -1.36
N LEU A 108 2.45 -22.30 -2.41
CA LEU A 108 1.01 -22.08 -2.60
C LEU A 108 0.45 -23.05 -3.66
N PRO A 109 -0.86 -23.35 -3.64
CA PRO A 109 -1.51 -24.20 -4.62
C PRO A 109 -1.14 -23.83 -6.07
N GLU A 110 -0.98 -24.82 -6.93
CA GLU A 110 -0.49 -24.61 -8.32
C GLU A 110 -1.45 -23.76 -9.15
N GLU A 111 -2.76 -23.82 -8.87
CA GLU A 111 -3.78 -23.02 -9.54
C GLU A 111 -3.76 -21.54 -9.12
N LEU A 112 -3.06 -21.19 -8.04
CA LEU A 112 -3.01 -19.81 -7.56
C LEU A 112 -1.89 -19.04 -8.24
N HIS A 113 -2.23 -17.95 -8.91
CA HIS A 113 -1.31 -17.09 -9.64
C HIS A 113 -0.93 -15.86 -8.84
N LEU A 114 0.09 -15.14 -9.26
CA LEU A 114 0.51 -13.84 -8.71
C LEU A 114 0.47 -12.79 -9.82
N VAL A 115 -0.26 -11.70 -9.60
CA VAL A 115 -0.28 -10.54 -10.49
C VAL A 115 0.44 -9.39 -9.82
N LEU A 116 1.46 -8.86 -10.48
CA LEU A 116 2.21 -7.68 -10.07
C LEU A 116 1.91 -6.53 -11.02
N ILE A 117 1.14 -5.54 -10.55
CA ILE A 117 0.85 -4.31 -11.31
C ILE A 117 1.86 -3.25 -10.94
N TYR A 118 2.44 -2.59 -11.95
CA TYR A 118 3.35 -1.48 -11.73
C TYR A 118 3.24 -0.39 -12.79
N SER A 119 3.43 0.85 -12.40
CA SER A 119 3.50 2.01 -13.30
C SER A 119 4.95 2.39 -13.61
N GLU A 120 5.87 2.08 -12.69
CA GLU A 120 7.29 2.43 -12.77
C GLU A 120 8.13 1.33 -12.12
N ALA A 121 9.33 1.08 -12.66
CA ALA A 121 10.27 0.11 -12.13
C ALA A 121 11.71 0.61 -12.24
N LYS A 122 12.52 0.33 -11.19
CA LYS A 122 13.97 0.35 -11.36
C LYS A 122 14.39 -0.87 -12.16
N SER A 123 15.16 -0.65 -13.23
CA SER A 123 15.56 -1.72 -14.17
C SER A 123 16.22 -2.91 -13.47
N GLU A 124 17.10 -2.65 -12.49
CA GLU A 124 17.78 -3.69 -11.71
C GLU A 124 16.80 -4.52 -10.86
N TYR A 125 15.80 -3.86 -10.27
CA TYR A 125 14.80 -4.55 -9.45
C TYR A 125 13.81 -5.36 -10.30
N LEU A 126 13.38 -4.83 -11.46
CA LEU A 126 12.59 -5.59 -12.42
C LEU A 126 13.35 -6.82 -12.91
N SER A 127 14.62 -6.65 -13.30
CA SER A 127 15.48 -7.77 -13.72
C SER A 127 15.71 -8.80 -12.62
N LYS A 128 15.75 -8.38 -11.34
CA LYS A 128 15.79 -9.29 -10.19
C LYS A 128 14.54 -10.16 -10.14
N ILE A 129 13.36 -9.54 -10.22
CA ILE A 129 12.07 -10.26 -10.21
C ILE A 129 11.98 -11.23 -11.39
N GLN A 130 12.31 -10.79 -12.62
CA GLN A 130 12.28 -11.62 -13.81
C GLN A 130 13.22 -12.84 -13.71
N ARG A 131 14.44 -12.65 -13.20
CA ARG A 131 15.37 -13.78 -12.95
C ARG A 131 14.81 -14.75 -11.91
N MET A 132 14.15 -14.27 -10.86
CA MET A 132 13.53 -15.14 -9.86
C MET A 132 12.37 -15.93 -10.46
N ILE A 133 11.53 -15.32 -11.30
CA ILE A 133 10.45 -16.02 -12.01
C ILE A 133 11.02 -17.20 -12.82
N GLN A 134 12.08 -16.97 -13.60
CA GLN A 134 12.77 -18.02 -14.36
C GLN A 134 13.43 -19.07 -13.46
N GLN A 135 14.13 -18.66 -12.42
CA GLN A 135 14.80 -19.55 -11.47
C GLN A 135 13.82 -20.53 -10.80
N TYR A 136 12.64 -20.05 -10.46
CA TYR A 136 11.59 -20.85 -9.80
C TYR A 136 10.62 -21.48 -10.80
N ARG A 137 10.78 -21.27 -12.11
CA ARG A 137 9.92 -21.79 -13.19
C ARG A 137 8.46 -21.41 -13.01
N LEU A 138 8.22 -20.12 -12.78
CA LEU A 138 6.90 -19.55 -12.47
C LEU A 138 6.37 -18.66 -13.61
N GLU A 139 6.89 -18.79 -14.85
CA GLU A 139 6.54 -17.96 -16.00
C GLU A 139 5.03 -17.98 -16.29
N ASP A 140 4.39 -19.14 -16.11
CA ASP A 140 2.96 -19.33 -16.35
C ASP A 140 2.07 -18.86 -15.18
N ARG A 141 2.68 -18.61 -13.99
CA ARG A 141 1.95 -18.26 -12.77
C ARG A 141 2.18 -16.84 -12.27
N VAL A 142 3.20 -16.14 -12.76
CA VAL A 142 3.49 -14.75 -12.36
C VAL A 142 3.28 -13.80 -13.54
N HIS A 143 2.35 -12.87 -13.39
CA HIS A 143 1.97 -11.91 -14.42
C HIS A 143 2.50 -10.52 -14.04
N LEU A 144 3.39 -9.96 -14.86
CA LEU A 144 3.93 -8.61 -14.71
C LEU A 144 3.15 -7.66 -15.63
N LEU A 145 2.30 -6.81 -15.06
CA LEU A 145 1.44 -5.89 -15.80
C LEU A 145 1.92 -4.45 -15.59
N CYS A 146 2.38 -3.82 -16.67
CA CYS A 146 2.87 -2.45 -16.65
C CYS A 146 1.81 -1.47 -17.14
N ALA A 147 1.67 -0.34 -16.43
CA ALA A 147 0.85 0.81 -16.86
C ALA A 147 -0.62 0.44 -17.20
N VAL A 148 -1.24 -0.40 -16.37
CA VAL A 148 -2.67 -0.70 -16.49
C VAL A 148 -3.51 0.55 -16.27
N SER A 149 -4.64 0.66 -16.97
CA SER A 149 -5.62 1.73 -16.77
C SER A 149 -6.35 1.60 -15.42
N ASP A 150 -7.02 2.66 -14.99
CA ASP A 150 -7.81 2.62 -13.75
C ASP A 150 -8.95 1.60 -13.82
N VAL A 151 -9.54 1.39 -15.00
CA VAL A 151 -10.59 0.37 -15.22
C VAL A 151 -10.02 -1.04 -15.07
N GLU A 152 -8.87 -1.32 -15.69
CA GLU A 152 -8.17 -2.60 -15.56
C GLU A 152 -7.73 -2.85 -14.11
N LYS A 153 -7.19 -1.81 -13.44
CA LYS A 153 -6.83 -1.89 -12.02
C LYS A 153 -8.04 -2.22 -11.15
N ALA A 154 -9.16 -1.55 -11.35
CA ALA A 154 -10.39 -1.82 -10.62
C ALA A 154 -10.88 -3.26 -10.85
N SER A 155 -10.84 -3.73 -12.10
CA SER A 155 -11.20 -5.10 -12.43
C SER A 155 -10.26 -6.12 -11.78
N LEU A 156 -8.94 -5.88 -11.82
CA LEU A 156 -7.95 -6.74 -11.16
C LEU A 156 -8.14 -6.78 -9.64
N LEU A 157 -8.42 -5.64 -8.99
CA LEU A 157 -8.73 -5.58 -7.57
C LEU A 157 -10.04 -6.32 -7.24
N GLN A 158 -11.07 -6.14 -8.05
CA GLN A 158 -12.38 -6.78 -7.84
C GLN A 158 -12.31 -8.31 -7.92
N HIS A 159 -11.46 -8.86 -8.79
CA HIS A 159 -11.43 -10.29 -9.07
C HIS A 159 -10.26 -11.03 -8.40
N CYS A 160 -9.36 -10.33 -7.68
CA CYS A 160 -8.29 -10.99 -6.94
C CYS A 160 -8.83 -11.77 -5.72
N ARG A 161 -8.08 -12.79 -5.30
CA ARG A 161 -8.32 -13.52 -4.04
C ARG A 161 -7.93 -12.67 -2.83
N ALA A 162 -6.84 -11.92 -2.97
CA ALA A 162 -6.31 -11.05 -1.90
C ALA A 162 -5.36 -10.00 -2.47
N LEU A 163 -5.19 -8.90 -1.72
CA LEU A 163 -4.10 -7.94 -1.92
C LEU A 163 -2.93 -8.28 -1.01
N LEU A 164 -1.71 -8.27 -1.57
CA LEU A 164 -0.46 -8.45 -0.85
C LEU A 164 0.37 -7.17 -0.87
N GLN A 165 0.78 -6.67 0.29
CA GLN A 165 1.63 -5.47 0.42
C GLN A 165 2.83 -5.74 1.35
N PRO A 166 3.92 -6.36 0.83
CA PRO A 166 5.10 -6.70 1.64
C PRO A 166 6.05 -5.53 1.88
N SER A 167 5.62 -4.30 1.63
CA SER A 167 6.44 -3.08 1.67
C SER A 167 7.05 -2.83 3.05
N ILE A 168 8.33 -2.43 3.07
CA ILE A 168 9.01 -1.96 4.29
C ILE A 168 8.86 -0.47 4.53
N ALA A 169 8.36 0.27 3.54
CA ALA A 169 8.18 1.72 3.65
C ALA A 169 6.97 2.18 2.82
N GLU A 170 5.96 2.64 3.53
CA GLU A 170 4.75 3.28 2.99
C GLU A 170 4.45 4.55 3.75
N GLY A 171 4.00 5.58 3.03
CA GLY A 171 3.49 6.78 3.67
C GLY A 171 2.05 6.61 4.15
N PHE A 172 1.27 5.74 3.45
CA PHE A 172 -0.12 5.45 3.79
C PHE A 172 -0.53 4.03 3.35
N GLY A 173 -0.60 3.75 2.04
CA GLY A 173 -1.05 2.46 1.53
C GLY A 173 -2.44 2.54 0.89
N LEU A 174 -2.67 3.49 -0.03
CA LEU A 174 -3.96 3.60 -0.75
C LEU A 174 -4.46 2.28 -1.35
N PRO A 175 -3.60 1.43 -1.96
CA PRO A 175 -4.06 0.14 -2.47
C PRO A 175 -4.69 -0.77 -1.41
N VAL A 176 -4.24 -0.67 -0.16
CA VAL A 176 -4.81 -1.43 0.96
C VAL A 176 -6.25 -0.97 1.22
N VAL A 177 -6.48 0.35 1.22
CA VAL A 177 -7.83 0.91 1.39
C VAL A 177 -8.73 0.55 0.22
N GLU A 178 -8.22 0.61 -1.01
CA GLU A 178 -8.96 0.21 -2.23
C GLU A 178 -9.40 -1.27 -2.15
N ALA A 179 -8.51 -2.16 -1.73
CA ALA A 179 -8.85 -3.58 -1.55
C ALA A 179 -9.89 -3.81 -0.44
N MET A 180 -9.72 -3.15 0.72
CA MET A 180 -10.69 -3.22 1.82
C MET A 180 -12.07 -2.71 1.41
N ALA A 181 -12.15 -1.64 0.62
CA ALA A 181 -13.41 -1.09 0.12
C ALA A 181 -14.17 -2.09 -0.76
N LEU A 182 -13.45 -2.95 -1.48
CA LEU A 182 -13.99 -4.05 -2.25
C LEU A 182 -14.23 -5.32 -1.39
N GLY A 183 -13.91 -5.28 -0.09
CA GLY A 183 -14.04 -6.41 0.82
C GLY A 183 -13.00 -7.51 0.58
N LYS A 184 -11.86 -7.19 -0.04
CA LYS A 184 -10.80 -8.16 -0.31
C LYS A 184 -9.88 -8.34 0.89
N PRO A 185 -9.52 -9.57 1.27
CA PRO A 185 -8.53 -9.79 2.32
C PRO A 185 -7.19 -9.17 1.94
N ILE A 186 -6.53 -8.61 2.94
CA ILE A 186 -5.27 -7.87 2.80
C ILE A 186 -4.19 -8.53 3.64
N PHE A 187 -3.03 -8.74 3.03
CA PHE A 187 -1.85 -9.32 3.65
C PHE A 187 -0.73 -8.28 3.62
N LEU A 188 -0.29 -7.84 4.77
CA LEU A 188 0.56 -6.67 4.92
C LEU A 188 1.83 -7.02 5.70
N ARG A 189 2.92 -6.33 5.40
CA ARG A 189 4.04 -6.27 6.33
C ARG A 189 3.69 -5.33 7.49
N PRO A 190 3.98 -5.67 8.77
CA PRO A 190 3.73 -4.77 9.90
C PRO A 190 4.81 -3.66 9.96
N ALA A 191 4.82 -2.79 8.94
CA ALA A 191 5.83 -1.75 8.79
C ALA A 191 5.19 -0.40 8.47
N THR A 192 5.75 0.65 9.02
CA THR A 192 5.39 2.05 8.80
C THR A 192 3.89 2.32 9.03
N SER A 193 3.18 2.87 8.04
CA SER A 193 1.74 3.16 8.15
C SER A 193 0.81 1.96 7.91
N LEU A 194 1.32 0.81 7.45
CA LEU A 194 0.46 -0.32 7.09
C LEU A 194 -0.34 -0.89 8.27
N PRO A 195 0.19 -1.03 9.52
CA PRO A 195 -0.61 -1.42 10.67
C PRO A 195 -1.70 -0.42 11.03
N GLU A 196 -1.41 0.88 10.90
CA GLU A 196 -2.38 1.95 11.11
C GLU A 196 -3.55 1.88 10.12
N VAL A 197 -3.27 1.57 8.87
CA VAL A 197 -4.30 1.45 7.83
C VAL A 197 -5.03 0.11 7.89
N GLY A 198 -4.32 -1.00 7.98
CA GLY A 198 -4.89 -2.34 7.99
C GLY A 198 -5.65 -2.70 9.29
N GLY A 199 -5.13 -2.26 10.44
CA GLY A 199 -5.73 -2.55 11.74
C GLY A 199 -5.91 -4.06 11.98
N ASP A 200 -6.94 -4.42 12.71
CA ASP A 200 -7.24 -5.80 13.12
C ASP A 200 -7.87 -6.65 12.00
N VAL A 201 -8.20 -6.05 10.85
CA VAL A 201 -8.81 -6.76 9.71
C VAL A 201 -7.77 -7.29 8.73
N ALA A 202 -6.50 -6.94 8.90
CA ALA A 202 -5.40 -7.38 8.06
C ALA A 202 -4.71 -8.64 8.61
N TYR A 203 -4.16 -9.44 7.72
CA TYR A 203 -3.20 -10.51 8.03
C TYR A 203 -1.78 -9.97 7.87
N TYR A 204 -0.90 -10.25 8.82
CA TYR A 204 0.44 -9.68 8.84
C TYR A 204 1.52 -10.74 8.58
N PHE A 205 2.50 -10.36 7.74
CA PHE A 205 3.72 -11.14 7.53
C PHE A 205 4.72 -10.83 8.65
N ASP A 206 4.67 -11.59 9.73
CA ASP A 206 5.62 -11.45 10.85
C ASP A 206 7.03 -11.88 10.43
N GLU A 207 7.09 -12.93 9.59
CA GLU A 207 8.32 -13.41 8.98
C GLU A 207 8.22 -13.31 7.45
N VAL A 208 9.39 -13.14 6.79
CA VAL A 208 9.47 -12.93 5.34
C VAL A 208 10.16 -14.08 4.58
N SER A 209 10.32 -15.25 5.22
CA SER A 209 10.72 -16.44 4.47
C SER A 209 9.60 -16.84 3.49
N PRO A 210 9.91 -17.50 2.37
CA PRO A 210 8.91 -17.95 1.42
C PRO A 210 7.81 -18.82 2.05
N GLU A 211 8.20 -19.72 2.93
CA GLU A 211 7.32 -20.62 3.66
C GLU A 211 6.41 -19.88 4.63
N ALA A 212 6.94 -18.91 5.39
CA ALA A 212 6.17 -18.12 6.34
C ALA A 212 5.15 -17.23 5.64
N ILE A 213 5.54 -16.56 4.53
CA ILE A 213 4.62 -15.78 3.71
C ILE A 213 3.49 -16.66 3.17
N ALA A 214 3.81 -17.81 2.60
CA ALA A 214 2.82 -18.75 2.09
C ALA A 214 1.90 -19.28 3.20
N GLY A 215 2.44 -19.62 4.35
CA GLY A 215 1.67 -20.06 5.52
C GLY A 215 0.68 -19.02 6.01
N THR A 216 1.11 -17.75 6.09
CA THR A 216 0.24 -16.61 6.43
C THR A 216 -0.87 -16.44 5.38
N ILE A 217 -0.56 -16.54 4.10
CA ILE A 217 -1.54 -16.42 3.02
C ILE A 217 -2.58 -17.55 3.11
N LEU A 218 -2.15 -18.79 3.25
CA LEU A 218 -3.05 -19.94 3.32
C LEU A 218 -3.98 -19.88 4.55
N SER A 219 -3.43 -19.61 5.73
CA SER A 219 -4.22 -19.49 6.96
C SER A 219 -5.19 -18.31 6.90
N GLY A 220 -4.76 -17.17 6.40
CA GLY A 220 -5.60 -15.97 6.27
C GLY A 220 -6.72 -16.15 5.25
N LEU A 221 -6.45 -16.75 4.08
CA LEU A 221 -7.48 -17.05 3.09
C LEU A 221 -8.52 -18.05 3.65
N SER A 222 -8.06 -19.10 4.36
CA SER A 222 -8.95 -20.05 5.02
C SER A 222 -9.84 -19.37 6.06
N ALA A 223 -9.25 -18.52 6.91
CA ALA A 223 -10.01 -17.77 7.92
C ALA A 223 -11.02 -16.81 7.29
N TYR A 224 -10.64 -16.14 6.22
CA TYR A 224 -11.53 -15.24 5.46
C TYR A 224 -12.71 -16.02 4.85
N ASP A 225 -12.45 -17.15 4.20
CA ASP A 225 -13.50 -17.97 3.55
C ASP A 225 -14.48 -18.57 4.57
N MET A 226 -14.04 -18.84 5.80
CA MET A 226 -14.89 -19.34 6.90
C MET A 226 -15.69 -18.26 7.64
N SER A 227 -15.37 -16.97 7.42
CA SER A 227 -15.99 -15.86 8.16
C SER A 227 -16.70 -14.87 7.23
N PRO A 228 -18.00 -15.05 6.93
CA PRO A 228 -18.76 -14.13 6.09
C PRO A 228 -18.75 -12.67 6.56
N SER A 229 -18.57 -12.44 7.87
CA SER A 229 -18.50 -11.10 8.47
C SER A 229 -17.22 -10.35 8.14
N GLN A 230 -16.16 -11.06 7.70
CA GLN A 230 -14.86 -10.46 7.42
C GLN A 230 -14.92 -9.45 6.26
N THR A 231 -15.71 -9.74 5.24
CA THR A 231 -15.95 -8.81 4.11
C THR A 231 -16.51 -7.48 4.59
N GLU A 232 -17.50 -7.50 5.49
CA GLU A 232 -18.07 -6.26 6.03
C GLU A 232 -17.12 -5.56 7.00
N ALA A 233 -16.33 -6.29 7.79
CA ALA A 233 -15.30 -5.71 8.64
C ALA A 233 -14.26 -4.95 7.82
N LEU A 234 -13.80 -5.50 6.69
CA LEU A 234 -12.90 -4.82 5.75
C LEU A 234 -13.50 -3.54 5.19
N ARG A 235 -14.75 -3.60 4.72
CA ARG A 235 -15.48 -2.42 4.22
C ARG A 235 -15.70 -1.36 5.30
N ALA A 236 -16.07 -1.78 6.51
CA ALA A 236 -16.21 -0.87 7.64
C ALA A 236 -14.90 -0.16 7.96
N ARG A 237 -13.77 -0.87 7.90
CA ARG A 237 -12.44 -0.27 8.06
C ARG A 237 -12.14 0.74 6.95
N ALA A 238 -12.43 0.40 5.69
CA ALA A 238 -12.22 1.30 4.55
C ALA A 238 -13.01 2.62 4.68
N ARG A 239 -14.23 2.59 5.27
CA ARG A 239 -15.06 3.80 5.49
C ARG A 239 -14.38 4.83 6.40
N LEU A 240 -13.41 4.45 7.21
CA LEU A 240 -12.61 5.40 7.99
C LEU A 240 -11.75 6.30 7.09
N PHE A 241 -11.48 5.87 5.88
CA PHE A 241 -10.64 6.51 4.87
C PHE A 241 -11.46 7.04 3.67
N ASP A 242 -12.69 7.50 3.92
CA ASP A 242 -13.51 8.19 2.91
C ASP A 242 -12.91 9.57 2.60
N TYR A 243 -12.85 9.93 1.31
CA TYR A 243 -12.35 11.24 0.87
C TYR A 243 -13.09 12.43 1.51
N ARG A 244 -14.37 12.26 1.89
CA ARG A 244 -15.15 13.30 2.58
C ARG A 244 -14.60 13.57 3.97
N ARG A 245 -14.18 12.53 4.70
CA ARG A 245 -13.49 12.67 6.00
C ARG A 245 -12.16 13.37 5.84
N MET A 246 -11.39 13.01 4.82
CA MET A 246 -10.14 13.69 4.48
C MET A 246 -10.39 15.18 4.21
N ALA A 247 -11.37 15.52 3.36
CA ALA A 247 -11.71 16.92 3.05
C ALA A 247 -12.14 17.71 4.29
N GLN A 248 -12.97 17.11 5.17
CA GLN A 248 -13.37 17.72 6.44
C GLN A 248 -12.17 17.98 7.36
N GLY A 249 -11.25 17.02 7.47
CA GLY A 249 -10.02 17.19 8.27
C GLY A 249 -9.16 18.34 7.76
N TYR A 250 -8.97 18.48 6.45
CA TYR A 250 -8.26 19.63 5.88
C TYR A 250 -8.97 20.95 6.14
N LEU A 251 -10.30 21.02 5.97
CA LEU A 251 -11.07 22.23 6.23
C LEU A 251 -10.99 22.63 7.70
N GLN A 252 -11.13 21.68 8.63
CA GLN A 252 -10.99 21.94 10.04
C GLN A 252 -9.60 22.51 10.36
N PHE A 253 -8.54 21.89 9.87
CA PHE A 253 -7.20 22.37 10.13
C PHE A 253 -6.94 23.76 9.54
N TYR A 254 -7.49 24.08 8.36
CA TYR A 254 -7.39 25.43 7.79
C TYR A 254 -8.09 26.48 8.66
N HIS A 255 -9.25 26.17 9.22
CA HIS A 255 -9.92 27.05 10.18
C HIS A 255 -9.13 27.28 11.48
N GLU A 256 -8.40 26.27 11.94
CA GLU A 256 -7.56 26.36 13.14
C GLU A 256 -6.34 27.28 12.92
N ILE A 257 -5.70 27.22 11.75
CA ILE A 257 -4.46 27.97 11.49
C ILE A 257 -4.69 29.32 10.78
N LEU A 258 -5.84 29.51 10.19
CA LEU A 258 -6.25 30.75 9.51
C LEU A 258 -7.57 31.26 10.13
N PRO A 259 -7.51 31.89 11.31
CA PRO A 259 -8.73 32.45 11.90
C PRO A 259 -9.31 33.49 10.94
N ILE A 260 -10.48 33.18 10.37
CA ILE A 260 -11.27 34.05 9.49
C ILE A 260 -12.11 34.95 10.37
#